data_5fe618aff2e3414d2ca42d737aa19088
#
_entry.id   5fe618aff2e3414d2ca42d737aa19088
#
_cell.length_a   1.000
_cell.length_b   1.000
_cell.length_c   1.000
_cell.angle_alpha   90.00
_cell.angle_beta   90.00
_cell.angle_gamma   90.00
#
_symmetry.space_group_name_H-M   'P 1'
#
loop_
_entity.id
_entity.type
_entity.pdbx_description
1 polymer ?
#
loop_
_entity_poly.entity_id
_entity_poly.type
_entity_poly.pdbx_seq_one_letter_code
_entity_poly.pdbx_strand_id
1 'polypeptide(L)'
;MEIRQLENAQYAGRRFTARYQTNGYYEITAAEGGFRIAYTPFEAPAARSFDDVMFDEWLEALVAFGAFERDVLLGFAEGSMENWNNRFRISNLCVFDEAVRGQGIGSMLMARITE
;
A
#
# COMPACT_ATOMS: atom_id res chain seq x y z
N MET A 1 1.16 18.44 7.45
CA MET A 1 0.51 17.24 6.92
C MET A 1 -0.56 16.76 7.88
N GLU A 2 -1.66 16.28 7.37
CA GLU A 2 -2.83 15.90 8.16
C GLU A 2 -3.28 14.50 7.78
N ILE A 3 -3.66 13.70 8.79
CA ILE A 3 -4.25 12.37 8.59
C ILE A 3 -5.76 12.50 8.81
N ARG A 4 -6.55 12.12 7.80
CA ARG A 4 -8.01 12.19 7.85
C ARG A 4 -8.60 10.83 7.54
N GLN A 5 -9.74 10.52 8.16
CA GLN A 5 -10.52 9.35 7.78
C GLN A 5 -11.16 9.60 6.40
N LEU A 6 -11.05 8.62 5.52
CA LEU A 6 -11.67 8.69 4.19
C LEU A 6 -13.06 8.09 4.23
N GLU A 7 -14.01 8.75 3.60
CA GLU A 7 -15.39 8.27 3.52
C GLU A 7 -15.58 7.42 2.26
N ASN A 8 -16.20 6.26 2.44
CA ASN A 8 -16.48 5.32 1.36
C ASN A 8 -17.25 5.97 0.22
N ALA A 9 -18.32 6.74 0.53
CA ALA A 9 -19.13 7.38 -0.50
C ALA A 9 -18.32 8.32 -1.42
N GLN A 10 -17.25 8.91 -0.90
CA GLN A 10 -16.43 9.89 -1.61
C GLN A 10 -15.29 9.25 -2.40
N TYR A 11 -14.75 8.13 -1.93
CA TYR A 11 -13.53 7.53 -2.48
C TYR A 11 -13.73 6.14 -3.10
N ALA A 12 -14.89 5.53 -2.95
CA ALA A 12 -15.15 4.19 -3.50
C ALA A 12 -14.95 4.17 -5.02
N GLY A 13 -14.15 3.24 -5.49
CA GLY A 13 -13.84 3.09 -6.91
C GLY A 13 -12.83 4.06 -7.47
N ARG A 14 -12.28 4.97 -6.65
CA ARG A 14 -11.26 5.90 -7.10
C ARG A 14 -9.97 5.17 -7.42
N ARG A 15 -9.44 5.41 -8.61
CA ARG A 15 -8.19 4.80 -9.05
C ARG A 15 -6.99 5.55 -8.50
N PHE A 16 -5.92 4.81 -8.24
CA PHE A 16 -4.64 5.38 -7.87
C PHE A 16 -3.50 4.63 -8.55
N THR A 17 -2.38 5.32 -8.72
CA THR A 17 -1.15 4.74 -9.27
C THR A 17 -0.04 4.89 -8.25
N ALA A 18 0.60 3.80 -7.90
CA ALA A 18 1.79 3.81 -7.06
C ALA A 18 3.02 3.65 -7.95
N ARG A 19 4.00 4.54 -7.77
CA ARG A 19 5.27 4.53 -8.51
C ARG A 19 6.41 4.23 -7.57
N TYR A 20 7.34 3.40 -8.03
CA TYR A 20 8.51 3.04 -7.25
C TYR A 20 9.67 2.66 -8.18
N GLN A 21 10.88 2.66 -7.61
CA GLN A 21 12.05 2.14 -8.30
C GLN A 21 12.48 0.84 -7.65
N THR A 22 12.95 -0.09 -8.47
CA THR A 22 13.50 -1.35 -7.98
C THR A 22 14.91 -1.55 -8.54
N ASN A 23 15.80 -2.05 -7.67
CA ASN A 23 17.19 -2.27 -8.01
C ASN A 23 17.46 -3.70 -8.50
N GLY A 24 16.48 -4.56 -8.43
CA GLY A 24 16.63 -5.96 -8.82
C GLY A 24 15.41 -6.78 -8.45
N TYR A 25 15.55 -8.08 -8.51
CA TYR A 25 14.48 -9.00 -8.17
C TYR A 25 15.04 -10.24 -7.48
N TYR A 26 14.15 -10.96 -6.78
CA TYR A 26 14.47 -12.25 -6.19
C TYR A 26 14.01 -13.36 -7.12
N GLU A 27 14.92 -14.28 -7.42
CA GLU A 27 14.60 -15.46 -8.21
C GLU A 27 14.47 -16.67 -7.29
N ILE A 28 13.38 -17.42 -7.43
CA ILE A 28 13.11 -18.61 -6.65
C ILE A 28 13.27 -19.81 -7.57
N THR A 29 14.21 -20.69 -7.25
CA THR A 29 14.44 -21.93 -8.00
C THR A 29 14.27 -23.14 -7.12
N ALA A 30 13.71 -24.22 -7.68
CA ALA A 30 13.58 -25.48 -6.98
C ALA A 30 14.98 -26.08 -6.78
N ALA A 31 15.24 -26.57 -5.57
CA ALA A 31 16.48 -27.21 -5.21
C ALA A 31 16.16 -28.47 -4.40
N GLU A 32 17.15 -29.39 -4.28
CA GLU A 32 16.98 -30.59 -3.49
C GLU A 32 16.66 -30.23 -2.04
N GLY A 33 15.52 -30.73 -1.56
CA GLY A 33 15.07 -30.47 -0.20
C GLY A 33 14.37 -29.13 0.01
N GLY A 34 14.08 -28.36 -1.06
CA GLY A 34 13.39 -27.08 -0.91
C GLY A 34 13.58 -26.14 -2.08
N PHE A 35 13.72 -24.84 -1.78
CA PHE A 35 13.87 -23.79 -2.77
C PHE A 35 15.09 -22.94 -2.45
N ARG A 36 15.72 -22.41 -3.50
CA ARG A 36 16.76 -21.41 -3.38
C ARG A 36 16.22 -20.07 -3.78
N ILE A 37 16.49 -19.04 -2.97
CA ILE A 37 16.12 -17.65 -3.24
C ILE A 37 17.42 -16.89 -3.48
N ALA A 38 17.55 -16.24 -4.64
CA ALA A 38 18.72 -15.45 -4.98
C ALA A 38 18.28 -14.07 -5.48
N TYR A 39 19.00 -13.04 -5.06
CA TYR A 39 18.79 -11.68 -5.53
C TYR A 39 19.58 -11.42 -6.79
N THR A 40 18.90 -10.92 -7.83
CA THR A 40 19.52 -10.56 -9.09
C THR A 40 19.41 -9.04 -9.26
N PRO A 41 20.53 -8.31 -9.17
CA PRO A 41 20.48 -6.85 -9.36
C PRO A 41 20.33 -6.49 -10.83
N PHE A 42 19.62 -5.39 -11.08
CA PHE A 42 19.61 -4.76 -12.40
C PHE A 42 20.88 -3.92 -12.59
N GLU A 43 21.29 -3.70 -13.85
CA GLU A 43 22.41 -2.80 -14.16
C GLU A 43 22.12 -1.37 -13.76
N ALA A 44 20.85 -0.96 -13.85
CA ALA A 44 20.37 0.36 -13.40
C ALA A 44 18.99 0.20 -12.76
N PRO A 45 18.61 1.06 -11.80
CA PRO A 45 17.28 1.01 -11.22
C PRO A 45 16.19 1.08 -12.28
N ALA A 46 15.17 0.23 -12.15
CA ALA A 46 14.03 0.21 -13.06
C ALA A 46 12.84 0.89 -12.41
N ALA A 47 12.21 1.80 -13.13
CA ALA A 47 10.96 2.43 -12.69
C ALA A 47 9.80 1.46 -12.90
N ARG A 48 8.97 1.31 -11.88
CA ARG A 48 7.77 0.46 -11.89
C ARG A 48 6.58 1.24 -11.39
N SER A 49 5.40 0.83 -11.81
CA SER A 49 4.15 1.38 -11.29
C SER A 49 3.08 0.29 -11.27
N PHE A 50 2.10 0.47 -10.40
CA PHE A 50 0.89 -0.35 -10.43
C PHE A 50 -0.32 0.54 -10.18
N ASP A 51 -1.44 0.12 -10.76
CA ASP A 51 -2.73 0.80 -10.61
C ASP A 51 -3.68 -0.10 -9.83
N ASP A 52 -4.49 0.52 -8.98
CA ASP A 52 -5.51 -0.19 -8.22
C ASP A 52 -6.64 0.78 -7.89
N VAL A 53 -7.68 0.28 -7.24
CA VAL A 53 -8.83 1.09 -6.82
C VAL A 53 -8.96 1.08 -5.31
N MET A 54 -9.44 2.21 -4.79
CA MET A 54 -9.75 2.38 -3.37
C MET A 54 -11.13 1.80 -3.08
N PHE A 55 -11.31 1.22 -1.88
CA PHE A 55 -12.60 0.66 -1.42
C PHE A 55 -13.19 -0.36 -2.40
N ASP A 56 -12.44 -1.43 -2.68
CA ASP A 56 -12.93 -2.51 -3.54
C ASP A 56 -14.27 -3.06 -3.02
N GLU A 57 -15.19 -3.33 -3.95
CA GLU A 57 -16.56 -3.76 -3.62
C GLU A 57 -16.62 -5.08 -2.85
N TRP A 58 -15.64 -5.96 -3.04
CA TRP A 58 -15.62 -7.26 -2.38
C TRP A 58 -15.20 -7.17 -0.90
N LEU A 59 -14.71 -6.02 -0.46
CA LEU A 59 -14.30 -5.81 0.93
C LEU A 59 -15.47 -5.29 1.75
N GLU A 60 -15.67 -5.89 2.94
CA GLU A 60 -16.73 -5.51 3.88
C GLU A 60 -16.14 -4.67 5.02
N ALA A 61 -16.96 -3.78 5.57
CA ALA A 61 -16.63 -2.97 6.73
C ALA A 61 -15.28 -2.25 6.62
N LEU A 62 -15.04 -1.63 5.47
CA LEU A 62 -13.80 -0.92 5.20
C LEU A 62 -13.63 0.32 6.04
N VAL A 63 -12.41 0.50 6.55
CA VAL A 63 -11.96 1.73 7.20
C VAL A 63 -10.72 2.19 6.46
N ALA A 64 -10.64 3.48 6.13
CA ALA A 64 -9.49 4.04 5.44
C ALA A 64 -9.13 5.40 6.01
N PHE A 65 -7.83 5.69 6.00
CA PHE A 65 -7.27 6.97 6.39
C PHE A 65 -6.34 7.48 5.29
N GLY A 66 -6.38 8.77 5.02
CA GLY A 66 -5.53 9.41 4.03
C GLY A 66 -4.61 10.43 4.67
N ALA A 67 -3.44 10.60 4.08
CA ALA A 67 -2.49 11.64 4.43
C ALA A 67 -2.59 12.79 3.43
N PHE A 68 -2.80 13.99 3.92
CA PHE A 68 -3.04 15.18 3.10
C PHE A 68 -2.00 16.26 3.37
N GLU A 69 -1.58 16.92 2.31
CA GLU A 69 -0.85 18.17 2.37
C GLU A 69 -1.61 19.18 1.53
N ARG A 70 -2.13 20.25 2.18
CA ARG A 70 -2.93 21.28 1.50
C ARG A 70 -4.06 20.70 0.64
N ASP A 71 -4.82 19.73 1.22
CA ASP A 71 -5.92 19.04 0.56
C ASP A 71 -5.53 18.12 -0.61
N VAL A 72 -4.24 17.88 -0.81
CA VAL A 72 -3.75 16.90 -1.78
C VAL A 72 -3.52 15.57 -1.07
N LEU A 73 -4.11 14.51 -1.57
CA LEU A 73 -3.96 13.15 -1.02
C LEU A 73 -2.59 12.59 -1.44
N LEU A 74 -1.72 12.36 -0.46
CA LEU A 74 -0.36 11.84 -0.69
C LEU A 74 -0.26 10.34 -0.57
N GLY A 75 -1.17 9.73 0.16
CA GLY A 75 -1.17 8.30 0.40
C GLY A 75 -2.35 7.88 1.27
N PHE A 76 -2.56 6.58 1.40
CA PHE A 76 -3.66 6.08 2.20
C PHE A 76 -3.36 4.70 2.77
N ALA A 77 -4.11 4.35 3.81
CA ALA A 77 -4.17 3.00 4.36
C ALA A 77 -5.64 2.59 4.43
N GLU A 78 -5.94 1.37 3.99
CA GLU A 78 -7.28 0.81 4.11
C GLU A 78 -7.23 -0.59 4.68
N GLY A 79 -8.26 -0.95 5.41
CA GLY A 79 -8.36 -2.27 6.01
C GLY A 79 -9.79 -2.62 6.35
N SER A 80 -10.01 -3.87 6.70
CA SER A 80 -11.31 -4.40 7.03
C SER A 80 -11.21 -5.49 8.09
N MET A 81 -12.29 -5.64 8.88
CA MET A 81 -12.39 -6.74 9.84
C MET A 81 -12.81 -8.01 9.09
N GLU A 82 -12.02 -9.06 9.22
CA GLU A 82 -12.37 -10.38 8.72
C GLU A 82 -13.13 -11.14 9.81
N ASN A 83 -14.42 -11.39 9.57
CA ASN A 83 -15.29 -12.00 10.59
C ASN A 83 -14.98 -13.48 10.83
N TRP A 84 -14.50 -14.19 9.81
CA TRP A 84 -14.25 -15.62 9.90
C TRP A 84 -13.07 -15.99 10.82
N ASN A 85 -12.11 -15.07 11.01
CA ASN A 85 -10.94 -15.31 11.86
C ASN A 85 -10.75 -14.25 12.94
N ASN A 86 -11.65 -13.29 13.01
CA ASN A 86 -11.63 -12.17 13.97
C ASN A 86 -10.32 -11.35 13.90
N ARG A 87 -9.85 -11.09 12.67
CA ARG A 87 -8.65 -10.29 12.42
C ARG A 87 -8.98 -9.04 11.64
N PHE A 88 -8.24 -7.97 11.92
CA PHE A 88 -8.28 -6.77 11.09
C PHE A 88 -7.19 -6.91 10.03
N ARG A 89 -7.60 -6.87 8.76
CA ARG A 89 -6.69 -7.00 7.63
C ARG A 89 -6.44 -5.64 6.99
N ILE A 90 -5.17 -5.25 6.88
CA ILE A 90 -4.79 -4.06 6.12
C ILE A 90 -4.61 -4.51 4.67
N SER A 91 -5.48 -4.03 3.79
CA SER A 91 -5.47 -4.42 2.38
C SER A 91 -4.59 -3.53 1.51
N ASN A 92 -4.46 -2.24 1.88
CA ASN A 92 -3.58 -1.32 1.19
C ASN A 92 -2.90 -0.37 2.15
N LEU A 93 -1.63 -0.11 1.91
CA LEU A 93 -0.86 0.95 2.55
C LEU A 93 0.07 1.49 1.47
N CYS A 94 -0.20 2.70 1.01
CA CYS A 94 0.48 3.24 -0.16
C CYS A 94 0.76 4.73 -0.01
N VAL A 95 1.98 5.13 -0.32
CA VAL A 95 2.37 6.53 -0.55
C VAL A 95 2.64 6.66 -2.04
N PHE A 96 1.87 7.50 -2.73
CA PHE A 96 1.79 7.48 -4.19
C PHE A 96 3.06 7.91 -4.90
N ASP A 97 3.78 8.91 -4.35
CA ASP A 97 4.94 9.49 -5.03
C ASP A 97 6.21 9.23 -4.22
N GLU A 98 7.24 8.73 -4.90
CA GLU A 98 8.55 8.51 -4.28
C GLU A 98 9.15 9.77 -3.69
N ALA A 99 8.85 10.94 -4.28
CA ALA A 99 9.39 12.22 -3.82
C ALA A 99 8.99 12.56 -2.38
N VAL A 100 7.84 12.05 -1.91
CA VAL A 100 7.35 12.30 -0.55
C VAL A 100 7.57 11.12 0.39
N ARG A 101 8.17 10.04 -0.07
CA ARG A 101 8.52 8.90 0.77
C ARG A 101 9.72 9.22 1.67
N GLY A 102 9.86 8.47 2.75
CA GLY A 102 10.93 8.71 3.71
C GLY A 102 10.64 9.83 4.70
N GLN A 103 9.45 10.40 4.66
CA GLN A 103 9.01 11.46 5.58
C GLN A 103 8.12 10.95 6.71
N GLY A 104 7.99 9.64 6.86
CA GLY A 104 7.20 9.03 7.91
C GLY A 104 5.70 8.94 7.61
N ILE A 105 5.27 9.19 6.38
CA ILE A 105 3.85 9.16 6.00
C ILE A 105 3.26 7.77 6.20
N GLY A 106 3.93 6.73 5.72
CA GLY A 106 3.48 5.36 5.90
C GLY A 106 3.35 4.96 7.36
N SER A 107 4.31 5.37 8.19
CA SER A 107 4.28 5.11 9.64
C SER A 107 3.12 5.83 10.32
N MET A 108 2.82 7.05 9.93
CA MET A 108 1.70 7.81 10.48
C MET A 108 0.35 7.18 10.09
N LEU A 109 0.22 6.73 8.84
CA LEU A 109 -0.98 6.03 8.38
C LEU A 109 -1.16 4.70 9.11
N MET A 110 -0.09 3.93 9.28
CA MET A 110 -0.13 2.67 10.00
C MET A 110 -0.53 2.89 11.47
N ALA A 111 0.02 3.88 12.13
CA ALA A 111 -0.32 4.21 13.51
C ALA A 111 -1.80 4.57 13.64
N ARG A 112 -2.33 5.31 12.69
CA ARG A 112 -3.73 5.75 12.73
C ARG A 112 -4.70 4.60 12.50
N ILE A 113 -4.44 3.74 11.53
CA ILE A 113 -5.36 2.64 11.19
C ILE A 113 -5.36 1.53 12.24
N THR A 114 -4.30 1.43 13.03
CA THR A 114 -4.20 0.42 14.11
C THR A 114 -4.72 0.88 15.46
N GLU A 115 -5.18 2.11 15.55
CA GLU A 115 -5.83 2.60 16.79
C GLU A 115 -7.12 1.88 17.11
#